data_f9af5a353f132dd3fcd8c600cd8fd866
#
_entry.id   f9af5a353f132dd3fcd8c600cd8fd866
#
_cell.length_a   1.000
_cell.length_b   1.000
_cell.length_c   1.000
_cell.angle_alpha   90.00
_cell.angle_beta   90.00
_cell.angle_gamma   90.00
#
_symmetry.space_group_name_H-M   'P 1'
#
loop_
_entity.id
_entity.type
_entity.pdbx_description
1 polymer ?
#
loop_
_entity_poly.entity_id
_entity_poly.type
_entity_poly.pdbx_seq_one_letter_code
_entity_poly.pdbx_strand_id
1 'polypeptide(L)'
;MPAASALLSDAHPHSVRVRGVSYTYESEGGPKRVLDNVDLTLGRGEFIVLTGHSGAGKTTLLTLIGAIRSLQDGAINVLGQELGGRDTAAQEEVRRKVGFIFQDHNLFAALTVFRTLWLATGLIENPPSREVALAEARSLLAQLGIEQHLHSRPRQMSTGQKQRVAVARALINAPQLILGDEPTASLDQQSSQLVIGLIRRHLAATGASALIVTHDDRIFGMADRVLRLRDGRLLGDA
;
A
#
# COMPACT_ATOMS: atom_id res chain seq x y z
N MET A 1 -12.09 -18.20 25.06
CA MET A 1 -13.25 -17.45 24.62
C MET A 1 -13.13 -17.20 23.13
N PRO A 2 -13.91 -17.87 22.27
CA PRO A 2 -13.99 -17.54 20.84
C PRO A 2 -15.20 -16.65 20.64
N ALA A 3 -15.09 -15.57 19.90
CA ALA A 3 -16.17 -14.93 19.16
C ALA A 3 -15.88 -13.43 18.91
N ALA A 4 -15.01 -13.14 17.97
CA ALA A 4 -14.96 -11.81 17.33
C ALA A 4 -14.75 -11.91 15.80
N SER A 5 -15.17 -13.03 15.19
CA SER A 5 -14.97 -13.29 13.74
C SER A 5 -16.26 -13.29 12.92
N ALA A 6 -17.29 -12.59 13.33
CA ALA A 6 -18.57 -12.70 12.65
C ALA A 6 -19.36 -11.39 12.61
N LEU A 7 -18.76 -10.30 12.11
CA LEU A 7 -19.52 -9.10 11.67
C LEU A 7 -18.77 -8.33 10.58
N LEU A 8 -18.20 -9.02 9.59
CA LEU A 8 -17.83 -8.38 8.34
C LEU A 8 -18.99 -8.56 7.37
N SER A 9 -19.84 -7.54 7.29
CA SER A 9 -21.02 -7.47 6.45
C SER A 9 -20.68 -7.81 4.98
N ASP A 10 -21.46 -8.73 4.39
CA ASP A 10 -21.44 -9.15 2.98
C ASP A 10 -21.74 -8.03 1.96
N ALA A 11 -21.73 -6.76 2.37
CA ALA A 11 -22.18 -5.65 1.53
C ALA A 11 -21.24 -5.27 0.39
N HIS A 12 -19.91 -5.58 0.50
CA HIS A 12 -18.93 -5.20 -0.54
C HIS A 12 -17.94 -6.35 -0.80
N PRO A 13 -18.09 -7.12 -1.89
CA PRO A 13 -17.23 -8.26 -2.21
C PRO A 13 -15.80 -7.86 -2.61
N HIS A 14 -15.57 -6.59 -2.87
CA HIS A 14 -14.27 -6.06 -3.33
C HIS A 14 -13.69 -5.05 -2.35
N SER A 15 -12.39 -5.15 -2.12
CA SER A 15 -11.62 -4.12 -1.40
C SER A 15 -11.37 -2.88 -2.26
N VAL A 16 -11.20 -3.09 -3.59
CA VAL A 16 -11.06 -2.00 -4.56
C VAL A 16 -11.87 -2.32 -5.81
N ARG A 17 -12.56 -1.32 -6.33
CA ARG A 17 -13.21 -1.37 -7.63
C ARG A 17 -12.94 -0.08 -8.40
N VAL A 18 -12.26 -0.20 -9.53
CA VAL A 18 -11.93 0.88 -10.47
C VAL A 18 -12.77 0.66 -11.74
N ARG A 19 -13.43 1.70 -12.24
CA ARG A 19 -14.27 1.64 -13.45
C ARG A 19 -14.00 2.82 -14.36
N GLY A 20 -13.54 2.53 -15.59
CA GLY A 20 -13.38 3.49 -16.66
C GLY A 20 -12.43 4.65 -16.32
N VAL A 21 -11.44 4.41 -15.46
CA VAL A 21 -10.58 5.49 -14.95
C VAL A 21 -9.62 5.96 -16.01
N SER A 22 -9.66 7.26 -16.30
CA SER A 22 -8.71 7.97 -17.15
C SER A 22 -8.02 9.07 -16.36
N TYR A 23 -6.74 9.33 -16.67
CA TYR A 23 -5.96 10.36 -16.01
C TYR A 23 -4.94 11.00 -16.96
N THR A 24 -4.90 12.33 -16.95
CA THR A 24 -4.04 13.14 -17.80
C THR A 24 -3.20 14.09 -16.95
N TYR A 25 -1.90 14.13 -17.18
CA TYR A 25 -1.01 15.16 -16.63
C TYR A 25 -0.90 16.35 -17.59
N GLU A 26 -0.98 17.56 -17.05
CA GLU A 26 -0.52 18.76 -17.76
C GLU A 26 1.00 18.78 -17.77
N SER A 27 1.61 18.96 -18.93
CA SER A 27 3.06 19.07 -19.11
C SER A 27 3.41 20.18 -20.11
N GLU A 28 4.66 20.65 -20.12
CA GLU A 28 5.15 21.65 -21.06
C GLU A 28 4.98 21.25 -22.54
N GLY A 29 4.95 19.94 -22.82
CA GLY A 29 4.68 19.37 -24.14
C GLY A 29 3.19 19.15 -24.47
N GLY A 30 2.27 19.66 -23.65
CA GLY A 30 0.83 19.47 -23.75
C GLY A 30 0.32 18.32 -22.84
N PRO A 31 -1.00 18.09 -22.82
CA PRO A 31 -1.63 17.09 -21.97
C PRO A 31 -1.15 15.67 -22.35
N LYS A 32 -0.67 14.92 -21.35
CA LYS A 32 -0.23 13.53 -21.48
C LYS A 32 -1.17 12.61 -20.74
N ARG A 33 -2.00 11.82 -21.46
CA ARG A 33 -2.82 10.78 -20.88
C ARG A 33 -1.94 9.62 -20.41
N VAL A 34 -2.05 9.26 -19.12
CA VAL A 34 -1.26 8.18 -18.49
C VAL A 34 -2.11 7.00 -18.04
N LEU A 35 -3.43 7.19 -17.87
CA LEU A 35 -4.40 6.12 -17.74
C LEU A 35 -5.53 6.36 -18.74
N ASP A 36 -6.00 5.29 -19.38
CA ASP A 36 -6.99 5.33 -20.43
C ASP A 36 -8.01 4.22 -20.25
N ASN A 37 -9.17 4.56 -19.71
CA ASN A 37 -10.32 3.67 -19.47
C ASN A 37 -9.94 2.39 -18.72
N VAL A 38 -9.31 2.55 -17.55
CA VAL A 38 -8.82 1.43 -16.73
C VAL A 38 -9.96 0.87 -15.87
N ASP A 39 -10.17 -0.45 -15.97
CA ASP A 39 -11.04 -1.24 -15.10
C ASP A 39 -10.19 -2.21 -14.28
N LEU A 40 -10.39 -2.25 -12.94
CA LEU A 40 -9.68 -3.16 -12.04
C LEU A 40 -10.56 -3.51 -10.86
N THR A 41 -10.55 -4.79 -10.46
CA THR A 41 -11.14 -5.24 -9.20
C THR A 41 -10.09 -5.97 -8.37
N LEU A 42 -10.08 -5.66 -7.06
CA LEU A 42 -9.30 -6.36 -6.05
C LEU A 42 -10.28 -6.94 -5.02
N GLY A 43 -10.33 -8.25 -4.94
CA GLY A 43 -11.16 -8.98 -3.98
C GLY A 43 -10.70 -8.80 -2.54
N ARG A 44 -11.54 -9.18 -1.57
CA ARG A 44 -11.12 -9.24 -0.16
C ARG A 44 -10.12 -10.38 0.04
N GLY A 45 -9.08 -10.12 0.82
CA GLY A 45 -8.00 -11.08 1.08
C GLY A 45 -7.09 -11.34 -0.12
N GLU A 46 -7.36 -10.73 -1.27
CA GLU A 46 -6.62 -10.95 -2.51
C GLU A 46 -5.29 -10.16 -2.50
N PHE A 47 -4.26 -10.78 -3.04
CA PHE A 47 -2.95 -10.18 -3.30
C PHE A 47 -2.73 -10.09 -4.81
N ILE A 48 -2.77 -8.88 -5.37
CA ILE A 48 -2.49 -8.61 -6.78
C ILE A 48 -1.11 -7.97 -6.93
N VAL A 49 -0.35 -8.45 -7.90
CA VAL A 49 0.82 -7.76 -8.44
C VAL A 49 0.43 -7.03 -9.73
N LEU A 50 0.76 -5.74 -9.81
CA LEU A 50 0.61 -4.93 -11.01
C LEU A 50 1.99 -4.65 -11.61
N THR A 51 2.25 -5.19 -12.80
CA THR A 51 3.51 -5.00 -13.52
C THR A 51 3.33 -4.16 -14.79
N GLY A 52 4.43 -3.74 -15.42
CA GLY A 52 4.43 -2.97 -16.66
C GLY A 52 5.67 -2.08 -16.76
N HIS A 53 5.96 -1.55 -17.95
CA HIS A 53 7.14 -0.70 -18.17
C HIS A 53 7.10 0.60 -17.35
N SER A 54 8.26 1.27 -17.20
CA SER A 54 8.33 2.59 -16.56
C SER A 54 7.45 3.59 -17.33
N GLY A 55 6.70 4.42 -16.60
CA GLY A 55 5.77 5.38 -17.18
C GLY A 55 4.43 4.82 -17.67
N ALA A 56 4.14 3.52 -17.48
CA ALA A 56 2.87 2.91 -17.89
C ALA A 56 1.63 3.41 -17.10
N GLY A 57 1.80 4.19 -16.01
CA GLY A 57 0.71 4.71 -15.20
C GLY A 57 0.49 3.98 -13.87
N LYS A 58 1.32 2.99 -13.52
CA LYS A 58 1.18 2.15 -12.31
C LYS A 58 1.10 2.96 -11.01
N THR A 59 2.08 3.84 -10.76
CA THR A 59 2.11 4.73 -9.58
C THR A 59 0.91 5.69 -9.57
N THR A 60 0.47 6.16 -10.74
CA THR A 60 -0.71 7.02 -10.87
C THR A 60 -1.96 6.27 -10.42
N LEU A 61 -2.18 5.05 -10.92
CA LEU A 61 -3.30 4.21 -10.50
C LEU A 61 -3.25 3.92 -8.99
N LEU A 62 -2.08 3.56 -8.47
CA LEU A 62 -1.88 3.27 -7.04
C LEU A 62 -2.21 4.49 -6.16
N THR A 63 -1.77 5.69 -6.56
CA THR A 63 -2.03 6.94 -5.80
C THR A 63 -3.47 7.43 -5.89
N LEU A 64 -4.18 7.12 -6.98
CA LEU A 64 -5.63 7.34 -7.09
C LEU A 64 -6.40 6.42 -6.14
N ILE A 65 -6.10 5.11 -6.15
CA ILE A 65 -6.71 4.13 -5.24
C ILE A 65 -6.43 4.48 -3.77
N GLY A 66 -5.21 4.94 -3.45
CA GLY A 66 -4.82 5.36 -2.10
C GLY A 66 -5.37 6.70 -1.66
N ALA A 67 -6.25 7.35 -2.45
CA ALA A 67 -6.81 8.68 -2.18
C ALA A 67 -5.75 9.76 -1.91
N ILE A 68 -4.54 9.59 -2.50
CA ILE A 68 -3.45 10.58 -2.44
C ILE A 68 -3.59 11.59 -3.58
N ARG A 69 -4.18 11.16 -4.69
CA ARG A 69 -4.42 11.96 -5.89
C ARG A 69 -5.91 12.02 -6.16
N SER A 70 -6.39 13.19 -6.59
CA SER A 70 -7.81 13.38 -6.96
C SER A 70 -8.13 12.69 -8.28
N LEU A 71 -9.29 12.04 -8.35
CA LEU A 71 -9.83 11.42 -9.55
C LEU A 71 -10.23 12.51 -10.56
N GLN A 72 -9.93 12.31 -11.84
CA GLN A 72 -10.35 13.20 -12.95
C GLN A 72 -11.56 12.64 -13.67
N ASP A 73 -11.54 11.34 -14.01
CA ASP A 73 -12.58 10.70 -14.81
C ASP A 73 -12.72 9.23 -14.40
N GLY A 74 -13.94 8.68 -14.52
CA GLY A 74 -14.28 7.33 -14.08
C GLY A 74 -14.77 7.28 -12.63
N ALA A 75 -14.72 6.09 -12.01
CA ALA A 75 -15.14 5.85 -10.64
C ALA A 75 -14.17 4.92 -9.91
N ILE A 76 -13.89 5.21 -8.65
CA ILE A 76 -13.08 4.35 -7.77
C ILE A 76 -13.82 4.18 -6.45
N ASN A 77 -14.09 2.92 -6.08
CA ASN A 77 -14.56 2.56 -4.76
C ASN A 77 -13.45 1.81 -4.01
N VAL A 78 -13.15 2.25 -2.79
CA VAL A 78 -12.15 1.63 -1.91
C VAL A 78 -12.78 1.36 -0.56
N LEU A 79 -12.79 0.10 -0.14
CA LEU A 79 -13.34 -0.34 1.15
C LEU A 79 -14.79 0.16 1.38
N GLY A 80 -15.59 0.22 0.31
CA GLY A 80 -16.97 0.71 0.33
C GLY A 80 -17.13 2.22 0.17
N GLN A 81 -16.04 3.00 0.14
CA GLN A 81 -16.05 4.45 -0.04
C GLN A 81 -15.81 4.84 -1.50
N GLU A 82 -16.70 5.65 -2.08
CA GLU A 82 -16.50 6.23 -3.41
C GLU A 82 -15.53 7.43 -3.33
N LEU A 83 -14.47 7.40 -4.15
CA LEU A 83 -13.43 8.45 -4.19
C LEU A 83 -13.71 9.56 -5.21
N GLY A 84 -14.92 9.63 -5.75
CA GLY A 84 -15.32 10.68 -6.71
C GLY A 84 -15.60 12.02 -6.02
N GLY A 85 -15.38 13.12 -6.76
CA GLY A 85 -15.74 14.45 -6.30
C GLY A 85 -14.75 15.10 -5.33
N ARG A 86 -15.25 16.12 -4.56
CA ARG A 86 -14.46 16.91 -3.60
C ARG A 86 -14.65 16.44 -2.15
N ASP A 87 -15.14 15.23 -1.93
CA ASP A 87 -15.35 14.71 -0.58
C ASP A 87 -14.02 14.35 0.08
N THR A 88 -13.47 15.31 0.80
CA THR A 88 -12.22 15.14 1.56
C THR A 88 -12.38 14.20 2.73
N ALA A 89 -13.56 14.08 3.34
CA ALA A 89 -13.82 13.22 4.48
C ALA A 89 -13.74 11.74 4.09
N ALA A 90 -14.39 11.36 2.97
CA ALA A 90 -14.29 10.00 2.43
C ALA A 90 -12.84 9.63 2.06
N GLN A 91 -12.09 10.56 1.46
CA GLN A 91 -10.68 10.34 1.15
C GLN A 91 -9.82 10.17 2.41
N GLU A 92 -10.07 10.94 3.47
CA GLU A 92 -9.37 10.80 4.75
C GLU A 92 -9.68 9.47 5.43
N GLU A 93 -10.94 9.05 5.42
CA GLU A 93 -11.35 7.76 5.97
C GLU A 93 -10.64 6.60 5.25
N VAL A 94 -10.56 6.65 3.92
CA VAL A 94 -9.81 5.65 3.13
C VAL A 94 -8.33 5.67 3.52
N ARG A 95 -7.68 6.85 3.57
CA ARG A 95 -6.25 6.95 3.91
C ARG A 95 -5.92 6.37 5.29
N ARG A 96 -6.83 6.45 6.28
CA ARG A 96 -6.63 5.84 7.61
C ARG A 96 -6.63 4.32 7.60
N LYS A 97 -7.32 3.71 6.62
CA LYS A 97 -7.46 2.25 6.47
C LYS A 97 -6.43 1.65 5.51
N VAL A 98 -5.67 2.48 4.80
CA VAL A 98 -4.69 2.09 3.80
C VAL A 98 -3.27 2.19 4.34
N GLY A 99 -2.51 1.10 4.24
CA GLY A 99 -1.06 1.11 4.44
C GLY A 99 -0.34 1.35 3.11
N PHE A 100 0.31 2.51 2.96
CA PHE A 100 1.00 2.86 1.72
C PHE A 100 2.52 2.71 1.86
N ILE A 101 3.14 1.93 0.96
CA ILE A 101 4.58 1.74 0.85
C ILE A 101 5.03 2.49 -0.41
N PHE A 102 5.76 3.59 -0.22
CA PHE A 102 6.27 4.42 -1.31
C PHE A 102 7.64 3.93 -1.79
N GLN A 103 7.93 4.15 -3.06
CA GLN A 103 9.21 3.83 -3.69
C GLN A 103 10.38 4.54 -2.98
N ASP A 104 10.25 5.81 -2.66
CA ASP A 104 11.29 6.64 -2.04
C ASP A 104 11.29 6.57 -0.49
N HIS A 105 10.67 5.55 0.12
CA HIS A 105 10.54 5.33 1.57
C HIS A 105 9.80 6.45 2.32
N ASN A 106 9.96 7.73 1.95
CA ASN A 106 9.35 8.93 2.56
C ASN A 106 9.51 8.95 4.09
N LEU A 107 10.74 8.75 4.56
CA LEU A 107 11.09 8.83 5.98
C LEU A 107 11.61 10.23 6.34
N PHE A 108 11.08 10.81 7.42
CA PHE A 108 11.56 12.09 7.92
C PHE A 108 12.96 11.93 8.54
N ALA A 109 13.94 12.64 7.99
CA ALA A 109 15.36 12.55 8.41
C ALA A 109 15.58 12.88 9.90
N ALA A 110 14.73 13.73 10.48
CA ALA A 110 14.79 14.16 11.88
C ALA A 110 14.24 13.14 12.87
N LEU A 111 13.36 12.22 12.43
CA LEU A 111 12.70 11.25 13.30
C LEU A 111 13.51 9.96 13.41
N THR A 112 13.47 9.36 14.61
CA THR A 112 13.91 7.97 14.78
C THR A 112 12.88 7.02 14.19
N VAL A 113 13.26 5.76 13.93
CA VAL A 113 12.36 4.71 13.46
C VAL A 113 11.14 4.61 14.35
N PHE A 114 11.31 4.50 15.67
CA PHE A 114 10.17 4.45 16.60
C PHE A 114 9.27 5.68 16.48
N ARG A 115 9.83 6.89 16.43
CA ARG A 115 9.00 8.10 16.29
C ARG A 115 8.24 8.14 14.97
N THR A 116 8.82 7.61 13.89
CA THR A 116 8.15 7.49 12.59
C THR A 116 6.94 6.54 12.68
N LEU A 117 7.12 5.38 13.33
CA LEU A 117 6.04 4.40 13.52
C LEU A 117 4.97 4.93 14.48
N TRP A 118 5.38 5.53 15.60
CA TRP A 118 4.44 6.12 16.55
C TRP A 118 3.63 7.27 15.97
N LEU A 119 4.23 8.14 15.13
CA LEU A 119 3.51 9.19 14.42
C LEU A 119 2.41 8.61 13.52
N ALA A 120 2.68 7.48 12.86
CA ALA A 120 1.68 6.80 12.03
C ALA A 120 0.49 6.28 12.86
N THR A 121 0.71 5.82 14.10
CA THR A 121 -0.38 5.35 14.97
C THR A 121 -1.30 6.50 15.44
N GLY A 122 -0.84 7.75 15.41
CA GLY A 122 -1.65 8.91 15.74
C GLY A 122 -2.70 9.29 14.67
N LEU A 123 -2.68 8.62 13.51
CA LEU A 123 -3.59 8.92 12.40
C LEU A 123 -4.91 8.12 12.45
N ILE A 124 -5.03 7.13 13.34
CA ILE A 124 -6.25 6.34 13.53
C ILE A 124 -7.14 6.94 14.62
N GLU A 125 -8.43 6.57 14.63
CA GLU A 125 -9.44 7.14 15.56
C GLU A 125 -9.12 6.90 17.03
N ASN A 126 -8.57 5.72 17.37
CA ASN A 126 -8.21 5.33 18.73
C ASN A 126 -6.72 5.00 18.77
N PRO A 127 -5.82 6.00 18.84
CA PRO A 127 -4.40 5.74 18.87
C PRO A 127 -4.00 4.96 20.13
N PRO A 128 -3.11 3.96 20.00
CA PRO A 128 -2.63 3.18 21.13
C PRO A 128 -1.80 4.03 22.09
N SER A 129 -1.64 3.56 23.33
CA SER A 129 -0.67 4.17 24.23
C SER A 129 0.74 4.02 23.66
N ARG A 130 1.67 4.86 24.15
CA ARG A 130 3.06 4.82 23.70
C ARG A 130 3.71 3.46 23.96
N GLU A 131 3.38 2.81 25.06
CA GLU A 131 3.88 1.47 25.45
C GLU A 131 3.40 0.39 24.48
N VAL A 132 2.11 0.41 24.13
CA VAL A 132 1.52 -0.51 23.14
C VAL A 132 2.14 -0.27 21.75
N ALA A 133 2.24 0.97 21.32
CA ALA A 133 2.88 1.32 20.05
C ALA A 133 4.36 0.89 19.99
N LEU A 134 5.08 0.97 21.13
CA LEU A 134 6.47 0.52 21.22
C LEU A 134 6.59 -0.99 21.08
N ALA A 135 5.71 -1.73 21.74
CA ALA A 135 5.71 -3.19 21.67
C ALA A 135 5.40 -3.67 20.25
N GLU A 136 4.40 -3.09 19.59
CA GLU A 136 4.05 -3.40 18.21
C GLU A 136 5.16 -3.02 17.23
N ALA A 137 5.77 -1.84 17.39
CA ALA A 137 6.91 -1.42 16.58
C ALA A 137 8.07 -2.40 16.69
N ARG A 138 8.42 -2.86 17.92
CA ARG A 138 9.46 -3.88 18.12
C ARG A 138 9.13 -5.19 17.42
N SER A 139 7.90 -5.67 17.57
CA SER A 139 7.41 -6.90 16.93
C SER A 139 7.55 -6.85 15.42
N LEU A 140 7.07 -5.77 14.77
CA LEU A 140 7.19 -5.59 13.33
C LEU A 140 8.64 -5.48 12.86
N LEU A 141 9.46 -4.71 13.57
CA LEU A 141 10.88 -4.55 13.22
C LEU A 141 11.67 -5.85 13.41
N ALA A 142 11.36 -6.66 14.43
CA ALA A 142 11.95 -7.98 14.63
C ALA A 142 11.60 -8.93 13.47
N GLN A 143 10.34 -8.97 13.05
CA GLN A 143 9.90 -9.75 11.89
C GLN A 143 10.57 -9.32 10.59
N LEU A 144 10.98 -8.05 10.49
CA LEU A 144 11.73 -7.49 9.35
C LEU A 144 13.25 -7.56 9.54
N GLY A 145 13.76 -8.14 10.65
CA GLY A 145 15.19 -8.29 10.92
C GLY A 145 15.93 -6.97 11.13
N ILE A 146 15.26 -5.94 11.66
CA ILE A 146 15.81 -4.60 11.89
C ILE A 146 15.45 -3.98 13.26
N GLU A 147 15.12 -4.80 14.27
CA GLU A 147 14.74 -4.33 15.61
C GLU A 147 15.83 -3.44 16.24
N GLN A 148 17.09 -3.75 16.02
CA GLN A 148 18.26 -2.98 16.51
C GLN A 148 18.25 -1.52 16.04
N HIS A 149 17.49 -1.20 14.97
CA HIS A 149 17.37 0.15 14.43
C HIS A 149 16.22 0.97 15.02
N LEU A 150 15.51 0.48 16.05
CA LEU A 150 14.34 1.14 16.66
C LEU A 150 14.61 2.63 17.00
N HIS A 151 15.82 2.94 17.46
CA HIS A 151 16.23 4.30 17.84
C HIS A 151 17.12 5.00 16.81
N SER A 152 17.44 4.33 15.69
CA SER A 152 18.24 4.90 14.61
C SER A 152 17.44 5.97 13.84
N ARG A 153 18.15 6.88 13.19
CA ARG A 153 17.60 7.84 12.22
C ARG A 153 17.89 7.36 10.79
N PRO A 154 17.12 7.78 9.77
CA PRO A 154 17.30 7.33 8.39
C PRO A 154 18.73 7.49 7.85
N ARG A 155 19.46 8.54 8.26
CA ARG A 155 20.86 8.75 7.86
C ARG A 155 21.84 7.65 8.33
N GLN A 156 21.45 6.87 9.33
CA GLN A 156 22.25 5.80 9.94
C GLN A 156 21.91 4.42 9.35
N MET A 157 21.06 4.37 8.33
CA MET A 157 20.49 3.14 7.80
C MET A 157 20.79 2.99 6.31
N SER A 158 20.99 1.74 5.87
CA SER A 158 21.06 1.42 4.45
C SER A 158 19.71 1.64 3.75
N THR A 159 19.71 1.70 2.42
CA THR A 159 18.48 1.83 1.62
C THR A 159 17.51 0.69 1.88
N GLY A 160 18.00 -0.56 1.94
CA GLY A 160 17.14 -1.72 2.25
C GLY A 160 16.60 -1.71 3.68
N GLN A 161 17.33 -1.17 4.67
CA GLN A 161 16.81 -0.99 6.03
C GLN A 161 15.72 0.08 6.06
N LYS A 162 15.89 1.20 5.35
CA LYS A 162 14.85 2.24 5.20
C LYS A 162 13.59 1.69 4.55
N GLN A 163 13.73 0.83 3.53
CA GLN A 163 12.59 0.17 2.88
C GLN A 163 11.82 -0.69 3.88
N ARG A 164 12.50 -1.49 4.70
CA ARG A 164 11.85 -2.30 5.73
C ARG A 164 11.16 -1.46 6.80
N VAL A 165 11.68 -0.28 7.15
CA VAL A 165 10.98 0.70 8.01
C VAL A 165 9.72 1.25 7.35
N ALA A 166 9.76 1.56 6.05
CA ALA A 166 8.58 2.01 5.30
C ALA A 166 7.48 0.94 5.27
N VAL A 167 7.86 -0.34 5.16
CA VAL A 167 6.92 -1.48 5.28
C VAL A 167 6.34 -1.56 6.70
N ALA A 168 7.17 -1.47 7.75
CA ALA A 168 6.69 -1.46 9.13
C ALA A 168 5.71 -0.31 9.39
N ARG A 169 6.00 0.90 8.86
CA ARG A 169 5.10 2.06 8.94
C ARG A 169 3.75 1.81 8.26
N ALA A 170 3.73 1.14 7.12
CA ALA A 170 2.50 0.81 6.42
C ALA A 170 1.64 -0.20 7.19
N LEU A 171 2.26 -1.11 7.95
CA LEU A 171 1.58 -2.20 8.65
C LEU A 171 1.21 -1.90 10.10
N ILE A 172 1.82 -0.87 10.75
CA ILE A 172 1.68 -0.61 12.19
C ILE A 172 0.22 -0.41 12.64
N ASN A 173 -0.64 0.08 11.78
CA ASN A 173 -2.05 0.33 12.05
C ASN A 173 -2.97 -0.82 11.60
N ALA A 174 -2.44 -2.00 11.32
CA ALA A 174 -3.19 -3.15 10.82
C ALA A 174 -4.15 -2.78 9.66
N PRO A 175 -3.64 -2.24 8.53
CA PRO A 175 -4.46 -1.70 7.45
C PRO A 175 -5.36 -2.77 6.81
N GLN A 176 -6.52 -2.34 6.29
CA GLN A 176 -7.43 -3.20 5.53
C GLN A 176 -7.03 -3.33 4.06
N LEU A 177 -6.23 -2.40 3.55
CA LEU A 177 -5.68 -2.42 2.19
C LEU A 177 -4.21 -2.00 2.24
N ILE A 178 -3.34 -2.77 1.59
CA ILE A 178 -1.93 -2.44 1.41
C ILE A 178 -1.69 -2.05 -0.04
N LEU A 179 -1.14 -0.85 -0.25
CA LEU A 179 -0.71 -0.35 -1.55
C LEU A 179 0.81 -0.18 -1.53
N GLY A 180 1.51 -0.89 -2.40
CA GLY A 180 2.97 -0.83 -2.45
C GLY A 180 3.48 -0.43 -3.84
N ASP A 181 4.32 0.61 -3.88
CA ASP A 181 5.05 1.00 -5.09
C ASP A 181 6.50 0.54 -4.94
N GLU A 182 6.88 -0.52 -5.66
CA GLU A 182 8.19 -1.14 -5.66
C GLU A 182 8.75 -1.48 -4.25
N PRO A 183 8.00 -2.20 -3.39
CA PRO A 183 8.38 -2.41 -1.99
C PRO A 183 9.66 -3.25 -1.79
N THR A 184 10.15 -3.91 -2.84
CA THR A 184 11.31 -4.80 -2.82
C THR A 184 12.47 -4.33 -3.68
N ALA A 185 12.36 -3.21 -4.41
CA ALA A 185 13.35 -2.76 -5.41
C ALA A 185 14.78 -2.57 -4.85
N SER A 186 14.92 -2.22 -3.58
CA SER A 186 16.22 -1.99 -2.92
C SER A 186 16.64 -3.13 -1.98
N LEU A 187 15.99 -4.29 -2.08
CA LEU A 187 16.19 -5.43 -1.19
C LEU A 187 16.88 -6.59 -1.90
N ASP A 188 17.74 -7.30 -1.17
CA ASP A 188 18.20 -8.62 -1.57
C ASP A 188 17.05 -9.64 -1.54
N GLN A 189 17.30 -10.82 -2.09
CA GLN A 189 16.28 -11.86 -2.21
C GLN A 189 15.69 -12.26 -0.85
N GLN A 190 16.53 -12.43 0.18
CA GLN A 190 16.07 -12.83 1.51
C GLN A 190 15.20 -11.74 2.15
N SER A 191 15.61 -10.49 2.06
CA SER A 191 14.85 -9.34 2.57
C SER A 191 13.54 -9.14 1.81
N SER A 192 13.52 -9.38 0.49
CA SER A 192 12.29 -9.35 -0.32
C SER A 192 11.29 -10.41 0.14
N GLN A 193 11.75 -11.64 0.37
CA GLN A 193 10.91 -12.73 0.89
C GLN A 193 10.36 -12.42 2.28
N LEU A 194 11.16 -11.82 3.18
CA LEU A 194 10.69 -11.40 4.50
C LEU A 194 9.57 -10.36 4.40
N VAL A 195 9.73 -9.34 3.55
CA VAL A 195 8.75 -8.28 3.36
C VAL A 195 7.44 -8.84 2.79
N ILE A 196 7.49 -9.57 1.68
CA ILE A 196 6.30 -10.13 1.06
C ILE A 196 5.65 -11.18 1.97
N GLY A 197 6.45 -12.01 2.64
CA GLY A 197 5.95 -12.97 3.62
C GLY A 197 5.24 -12.30 4.80
N LEU A 198 5.72 -11.14 5.27
CA LEU A 198 5.03 -10.36 6.31
C LEU A 198 3.70 -9.80 5.81
N ILE A 199 3.67 -9.24 4.59
CA ILE A 199 2.43 -8.77 3.95
C ILE A 199 1.43 -9.93 3.85
N ARG A 200 1.82 -11.08 3.30
CA ARG A 200 0.94 -12.26 3.17
C ARG A 200 0.40 -12.75 4.51
N ARG A 201 1.24 -12.79 5.56
CA ARG A 201 0.77 -13.15 6.92
C ARG A 201 -0.26 -12.15 7.44
N HIS A 202 -0.05 -10.85 7.19
CA HIS A 202 -1.01 -9.82 7.56
C HIS A 202 -2.36 -10.04 6.85
N LEU A 203 -2.35 -10.28 5.53
CA LEU A 203 -3.57 -10.56 4.75
C LEU A 203 -4.31 -11.78 5.31
N ALA A 204 -3.59 -12.88 5.56
CA ALA A 204 -4.17 -14.11 6.10
C ALA A 204 -4.78 -13.94 7.50
N ALA A 205 -4.17 -13.10 8.35
CA ALA A 205 -4.62 -12.86 9.72
C ALA A 205 -5.82 -11.91 9.81
N THR A 206 -5.94 -10.94 8.88
CA THR A 206 -6.91 -9.83 8.98
C THR A 206 -7.98 -9.83 7.89
N GLY A 207 -7.81 -10.59 6.82
CA GLY A 207 -8.64 -10.50 5.61
C GLY A 207 -8.38 -9.24 4.80
N ALA A 208 -7.29 -8.52 5.07
CA ALA A 208 -6.85 -7.37 4.28
C ALA A 208 -6.45 -7.79 2.87
N SER A 209 -6.43 -6.84 1.94
CA SER A 209 -6.01 -7.07 0.55
C SER A 209 -4.75 -6.28 0.22
N ALA A 210 -4.03 -6.67 -0.84
CA ALA A 210 -2.84 -5.95 -1.28
C ALA A 210 -2.80 -5.76 -2.80
N LEU A 211 -2.41 -4.57 -3.23
CA LEU A 211 -2.02 -4.25 -4.61
C LEU A 211 -0.58 -3.75 -4.61
N ILE A 212 0.31 -4.54 -5.17
CA ILE A 212 1.74 -4.24 -5.20
C ILE A 212 2.18 -4.00 -6.64
N VAL A 213 2.69 -2.80 -6.89
CA VAL A 213 3.37 -2.46 -8.14
C VAL A 213 4.80 -2.93 -8.05
N THR A 214 5.25 -3.76 -8.99
CA THR A 214 6.65 -4.16 -9.07
C THR A 214 7.01 -4.75 -10.44
N HIS A 215 8.30 -4.75 -10.74
CA HIS A 215 8.91 -5.47 -11.86
C HIS A 215 9.72 -6.70 -11.40
N ASP A 216 9.73 -6.97 -10.10
CA ASP A 216 10.42 -8.12 -9.50
C ASP A 216 9.60 -9.40 -9.70
N ASP A 217 10.00 -10.22 -10.69
CA ASP A 217 9.34 -11.48 -11.03
C ASP A 217 9.44 -12.54 -9.93
N ARG A 218 10.40 -12.40 -9.01
CA ARG A 218 10.59 -13.31 -7.87
C ARG A 218 9.37 -13.37 -6.95
N ILE A 219 8.54 -12.31 -6.94
CA ILE A 219 7.34 -12.25 -6.10
C ILE A 219 6.05 -12.58 -6.85
N PHE A 220 6.07 -12.77 -8.17
CA PHE A 220 4.86 -13.07 -8.95
C PHE A 220 4.20 -14.37 -8.49
N GLY A 221 4.98 -15.40 -8.20
CA GLY A 221 4.47 -16.68 -7.68
C GLY A 221 3.85 -16.60 -6.27
N MET A 222 3.98 -15.46 -5.59
CA MET A 222 3.36 -15.20 -4.28
C MET A 222 2.04 -14.41 -4.40
N ALA A 223 1.69 -13.91 -5.58
CA ALA A 223 0.44 -13.21 -5.85
C ALA A 223 -0.67 -14.19 -6.24
N ASP A 224 -1.91 -13.82 -5.95
CA ASP A 224 -3.08 -14.57 -6.41
C ASP A 224 -3.37 -14.28 -7.88
N ARG A 225 -3.07 -13.02 -8.34
CA ARG A 225 -3.13 -12.61 -9.74
C ARG A 225 -1.99 -11.65 -10.07
N VAL A 226 -1.53 -11.69 -11.33
CA VAL A 226 -0.56 -10.74 -11.88
C VAL A 226 -1.23 -10.01 -13.04
N LEU A 227 -1.35 -8.69 -12.92
CA LEU A 227 -1.93 -7.82 -13.93
C LEU A 227 -0.83 -7.03 -14.62
N ARG A 228 -1.02 -6.73 -15.90
CA ARG A 228 -0.08 -5.92 -16.66
C ARG A 228 -0.72 -4.62 -17.13
N LEU A 229 -0.11 -3.49 -16.77
CA LEU A 229 -0.47 -2.17 -17.29
C LEU A 229 0.49 -1.80 -18.43
N ARG A 230 -0.06 -1.47 -19.60
CA ARG A 230 0.70 -1.04 -20.75
C ARG A 230 0.03 0.17 -21.39
N ASP A 231 0.80 1.24 -21.59
CA ASP A 231 0.36 2.47 -22.27
C ASP A 231 -0.98 3.01 -21.70
N GLY A 232 -1.10 2.98 -20.35
CA GLY A 232 -2.27 3.46 -19.64
C GLY A 232 -3.46 2.50 -19.63
N ARG A 233 -3.37 1.32 -20.23
CA ARG A 233 -4.45 0.33 -20.30
C ARG A 233 -4.08 -0.96 -19.57
N LEU A 234 -5.06 -1.53 -18.86
CA LEU A 234 -4.87 -2.83 -18.23
C LEU A 234 -5.06 -3.92 -19.30
N LEU A 235 -4.02 -4.71 -19.48
CA LEU A 235 -4.10 -5.97 -20.22
C LEU A 235 -4.57 -7.03 -19.21
N GLY A 236 -5.46 -7.95 -19.63
CA GLY A 236 -6.00 -9.01 -18.75
C GLY A 236 -4.92 -9.77 -17.99
N ASP A 237 -5.31 -10.77 -17.21
CA ASP A 237 -4.41 -11.61 -16.40
C ASP A 237 -3.21 -12.09 -17.24
N ALA A 238 -1.98 -11.89 -16.71
CA ALA A 238 -0.73 -12.20 -17.37
C ALA A 238 -0.35 -13.66 -17.18
#